data_9c4bd85001a21bb648634c1ec2faa47f
#
_entry.id   9c4bd85001a21bb648634c1ec2faa47f
#
_cell.length_a   1.000
_cell.length_b   1.000
_cell.length_c   1.000
_cell.angle_alpha   90.00
_cell.angle_beta   90.00
_cell.angle_gamma   90.00
#
_symmetry.space_group_name_H-M   'P 1'
#
loop_
_entity.id
_entity.type
_entity.pdbx_description
1 polymer ?
#
loop_
_entity_poly.entity_id
_entity_poly.type
_entity_poly.pdbx_seq_one_letter_code
_entity_poly.pdbx_strand_id
1 'polypeptide(L)'
;LMAYSLMYTIQKYWVNKRRRTQILEKRIAEERQQLDTISVKVMDSMVHALGAKIPGEEEHYLGVAAFAREIALREGMDEQQCADAYSAGLLHEIGMIGIPDALIRREDLSDEEYKVFQTYVPKGYQIITTLHSTGRSEIADAVHYHREAYDGNGFLEGLAGEKIPKLARVLAVADYADRHLRRGESPMLVARLILEQQNRLFEPQSARIMAQMLQEYEVSI
;
A
#
# COMPACT_ATOMS: atom_id res chain seq x y z
N LEU A 1 -41.59 -6.75 49.75
CA LEU A 1 -41.83 -5.59 48.85
C LEU A 1 -40.55 -4.85 48.54
N MET A 2 -39.68 -4.48 49.47
CA MET A 2 -38.43 -3.73 49.24
C MET A 2 -37.43 -4.49 48.38
N ALA A 3 -37.18 -5.78 48.58
CA ALA A 3 -36.27 -6.60 47.81
C ALA A 3 -36.68 -6.71 46.31
N TYR A 4 -37.99 -6.82 46.05
CA TYR A 4 -38.52 -6.86 44.69
C TYR A 4 -38.35 -5.54 43.95
N SER A 5 -38.54 -4.40 44.62
CA SER A 5 -38.32 -3.06 44.06
C SER A 5 -36.88 -2.82 43.72
N LEU A 6 -35.94 -3.24 44.58
CA LEU A 6 -34.51 -3.12 44.35
C LEU A 6 -34.05 -3.98 43.14
N MET A 7 -34.52 -5.23 43.06
CA MET A 7 -34.20 -6.14 41.96
C MET A 7 -34.73 -5.61 40.62
N TYR A 8 -35.94 -5.06 40.57
CA TYR A 8 -36.50 -4.42 39.39
C TYR A 8 -35.68 -3.21 38.93
N THR A 9 -35.22 -2.37 39.86
CA THR A 9 -34.42 -1.20 39.58
C THR A 9 -33.06 -1.58 39.00
N ILE A 10 -32.41 -2.59 39.59
CA ILE A 10 -31.14 -3.13 39.10
C ILE A 10 -31.29 -3.71 37.69
N GLN A 11 -32.34 -4.52 37.47
CA GLN A 11 -32.63 -5.10 36.15
C GLN A 11 -32.84 -4.02 35.08
N LYS A 12 -33.65 -3.00 35.39
CA LYS A 12 -33.91 -1.86 34.51
C LYS A 12 -32.64 -1.07 34.20
N TYR A 13 -31.76 -0.87 35.20
CA TYR A 13 -30.46 -0.24 35.01
C TYR A 13 -29.59 -1.01 34.00
N TRP A 14 -29.47 -2.34 34.18
CA TRP A 14 -28.67 -3.17 33.30
C TRP A 14 -29.21 -3.26 31.87
N VAL A 15 -30.52 -3.35 31.71
CA VAL A 15 -31.18 -3.33 30.40
C VAL A 15 -30.91 -2.00 29.69
N ASN A 16 -31.09 -0.88 30.38
CA ASN A 16 -30.83 0.44 29.81
C ASN A 16 -29.33 0.64 29.47
N LYS A 17 -28.44 0.15 30.32
CA LYS A 17 -27.00 0.20 30.07
C LYS A 17 -26.63 -0.58 28.80
N ARG A 18 -27.10 -1.84 28.69
CA ARG A 18 -26.87 -2.67 27.48
C ARG A 18 -27.40 -1.99 26.21
N ARG A 19 -28.62 -1.45 26.27
CA ARG A 19 -29.20 -0.74 25.13
C ARG A 19 -28.38 0.47 24.69
N ARG A 20 -27.89 1.25 25.64
CA ARG A 20 -27.01 2.40 25.36
C ARG A 20 -25.67 1.96 24.71
N THR A 21 -25.07 0.89 25.22
CA THR A 21 -23.84 0.34 24.66
C THR A 21 -24.07 -0.13 23.22
N GLN A 22 -25.14 -0.88 22.94
CA GLN A 22 -25.48 -1.32 21.59
C GLN A 22 -25.72 -0.16 20.61
N ILE A 23 -26.38 0.91 21.05
CA ILE A 23 -26.58 2.10 20.21
C ILE A 23 -25.26 2.80 19.91
N LEU A 24 -24.35 2.90 20.89
CA LEU A 24 -23.02 3.48 20.72
C LEU A 24 -22.17 2.64 19.75
N GLU A 25 -22.14 1.33 19.95
CA GLU A 25 -21.41 0.40 19.07
C GLU A 25 -21.89 0.50 17.62
N LYS A 26 -23.22 0.56 17.43
CA LYS A 26 -23.80 0.73 16.09
C LYS A 26 -23.40 2.05 15.45
N ARG A 27 -23.44 3.17 16.20
CA ARG A 27 -22.99 4.48 15.69
C ARG A 27 -21.52 4.48 15.32
N ILE A 28 -20.67 3.92 16.18
CA ILE A 28 -19.24 3.80 15.90
C ILE A 28 -19.00 2.98 14.63
N ALA A 29 -19.73 1.88 14.43
CA ALA A 29 -19.62 1.08 13.21
C ALA A 29 -20.08 1.87 11.96
N GLU A 30 -21.20 2.60 12.05
CA GLU A 30 -21.70 3.45 10.97
C GLU A 30 -20.71 4.58 10.62
N GLU A 31 -20.15 5.26 11.62
CA GLU A 31 -19.14 6.31 11.43
C GLU A 31 -17.85 5.75 10.81
N ARG A 32 -17.37 4.58 11.26
CA ARG A 32 -16.22 3.90 10.65
C ARG A 32 -16.48 3.59 9.18
N GLN A 33 -17.62 3.00 8.86
CA GLN A 33 -17.98 2.69 7.47
C GLN A 33 -18.05 3.94 6.58
N GLN A 34 -18.52 5.07 7.11
CA GLN A 34 -18.52 6.34 6.39
C GLN A 34 -17.10 6.85 6.15
N LEU A 35 -16.22 6.77 7.15
CA LEU A 35 -14.81 7.17 7.03
C LEU A 35 -14.08 6.30 6.01
N ASP A 36 -14.28 4.98 6.03
CA ASP A 36 -13.70 4.07 5.05
C ASP A 36 -14.16 4.40 3.62
N THR A 37 -15.45 4.70 3.45
CA THR A 37 -16.00 5.11 2.15
C THR A 37 -15.39 6.43 1.65
N ILE A 38 -15.16 7.40 2.54
CA ILE A 38 -14.52 8.68 2.20
C ILE A 38 -13.06 8.44 1.84
N SER A 39 -12.35 7.63 2.60
CA SER A 39 -10.94 7.29 2.34
C SER A 39 -10.75 6.66 0.96
N VAL A 40 -11.60 5.70 0.60
CA VAL A 40 -11.58 5.09 -0.75
C VAL A 40 -11.79 6.13 -1.85
N LYS A 41 -12.77 7.02 -1.69
CA LYS A 41 -13.04 8.07 -2.69
C LYS A 41 -11.89 9.08 -2.82
N VAL A 42 -11.23 9.41 -1.73
CA VAL A 42 -10.05 10.29 -1.73
C VAL A 42 -8.90 9.60 -2.46
N MET A 43 -8.62 8.34 -2.18
CA MET A 43 -7.58 7.57 -2.88
C MET A 43 -7.87 7.48 -4.39
N ASP A 44 -9.12 7.19 -4.76
CA ASP A 44 -9.55 7.13 -6.16
C ASP A 44 -9.34 8.48 -6.88
N SER A 45 -9.71 9.57 -6.22
CA SER A 45 -9.46 10.92 -6.75
C SER A 45 -7.97 11.24 -6.90
N MET A 46 -7.12 10.73 -6.01
CA MET A 46 -5.67 10.89 -6.10
C MET A 46 -5.07 10.09 -7.28
N VAL A 47 -5.53 8.86 -7.49
CA VAL A 47 -5.12 8.04 -8.64
C VAL A 47 -5.51 8.72 -9.95
N HIS A 48 -6.73 9.25 -10.05
CA HIS A 48 -7.15 10.01 -11.21
C HIS A 48 -6.33 11.30 -11.43
N ALA A 49 -6.00 12.04 -10.36
CA ALA A 49 -5.13 13.21 -10.45
C ALA A 49 -3.72 12.84 -10.94
N LEU A 50 -3.20 11.71 -10.49
CA LEU A 50 -1.91 11.18 -10.92
C LEU A 50 -1.96 10.70 -12.39
N GLY A 51 -3.03 10.02 -12.80
CA GLY A 51 -3.27 9.62 -14.19
C GLY A 51 -3.40 10.82 -15.15
N ALA A 52 -4.00 11.92 -14.69
CA ALA A 52 -4.02 13.18 -15.45
C ALA A 52 -2.61 13.80 -15.59
N LYS A 53 -1.75 13.61 -14.59
CA LYS A 53 -0.35 14.06 -14.59
C LYS A 53 0.54 13.18 -15.48
N ILE A 54 0.35 11.87 -15.43
CA ILE A 54 1.13 10.86 -16.16
C ILE A 54 0.15 9.94 -16.91
N PRO A 55 -0.31 10.34 -18.11
CA PRO A 55 -1.27 9.56 -18.87
C PRO A 55 -0.74 8.17 -19.23
N GLY A 56 -1.57 7.13 -19.01
CA GLY A 56 -1.24 5.75 -19.30
C GLY A 56 -0.68 4.94 -18.12
N GLU A 57 -0.40 5.59 -16.98
CA GLU A 57 0.13 4.92 -15.78
C GLU A 57 -0.97 4.41 -14.81
N GLU A 58 -2.25 4.74 -15.02
CA GLU A 58 -3.34 4.29 -14.12
C GLU A 58 -3.40 2.77 -13.99
N GLU A 59 -3.25 2.06 -15.11
CA GLU A 59 -3.23 0.59 -15.09
C GLU A 59 -2.01 0.04 -14.34
N HIS A 60 -0.86 0.73 -14.39
CA HIS A 60 0.32 0.39 -13.59
C HIS A 60 0.00 0.46 -12.09
N TYR A 61 -0.60 1.55 -11.63
CA TYR A 61 -0.97 1.68 -10.22
C TYR A 61 -1.93 0.59 -9.76
N LEU A 62 -2.91 0.25 -10.61
CA LEU A 62 -3.86 -0.85 -10.34
C LEU A 62 -3.16 -2.22 -10.33
N GLY A 63 -2.25 -2.47 -11.26
CA GLY A 63 -1.46 -3.70 -11.34
C GLY A 63 -0.58 -3.90 -10.10
N VAL A 64 0.17 -2.86 -9.72
CA VAL A 64 1.00 -2.88 -8.51
C VAL A 64 0.16 -3.10 -7.27
N ALA A 65 -0.99 -2.43 -7.15
CA ALA A 65 -1.92 -2.60 -6.03
C ALA A 65 -2.45 -4.04 -5.92
N ALA A 66 -2.86 -4.63 -7.05
CA ALA A 66 -3.35 -6.00 -7.09
C ALA A 66 -2.26 -7.01 -6.69
N PHE A 67 -1.05 -6.86 -7.22
CA PHE A 67 0.08 -7.71 -6.87
C PHE A 67 0.50 -7.56 -5.40
N ALA A 68 0.60 -6.33 -4.89
CA ALA A 68 0.95 -6.08 -3.50
C ALA A 68 -0.04 -6.73 -2.53
N ARG A 69 -1.35 -6.59 -2.81
CA ARG A 69 -2.41 -7.22 -2.01
C ARG A 69 -2.31 -8.75 -2.04
N GLU A 70 -2.10 -9.33 -3.21
CA GLU A 70 -2.04 -10.80 -3.36
C GLU A 70 -0.79 -11.37 -2.69
N ILE A 71 0.37 -10.69 -2.79
CA ILE A 71 1.58 -11.08 -2.05
C ILE A 71 1.29 -11.05 -0.54
N ALA A 72 0.70 -9.95 -0.03
CA ALA A 72 0.37 -9.80 1.38
C ALA A 72 -0.58 -10.92 1.87
N LEU A 73 -1.60 -11.26 1.06
CA LEU A 73 -2.53 -12.35 1.35
C LEU A 73 -1.80 -13.71 1.44
N ARG A 74 -0.94 -14.03 0.48
CA ARG A 74 -0.18 -15.29 0.45
C ARG A 74 0.90 -15.37 1.53
N GLU A 75 1.34 -14.24 2.06
CA GLU A 75 2.21 -14.18 3.24
C GLU A 75 1.45 -14.36 4.56
N GLY A 76 0.12 -14.45 4.53
CA GLY A 76 -0.73 -14.65 5.70
C GLY A 76 -0.98 -13.38 6.51
N MET A 77 -0.87 -12.21 5.89
CA MET A 77 -1.22 -10.93 6.51
C MET A 77 -2.72 -10.84 6.75
N ASP A 78 -3.13 -10.05 7.73
CA ASP A 78 -4.54 -9.84 8.03
C ASP A 78 -5.24 -8.97 6.95
N GLU A 79 -6.58 -8.86 7.06
CA GLU A 79 -7.39 -8.15 6.08
C GLU A 79 -7.01 -6.66 5.97
N GLN A 80 -6.68 -6.02 7.09
CA GLN A 80 -6.26 -4.62 7.12
C GLN A 80 -4.90 -4.43 6.43
N GLN A 81 -3.94 -5.28 6.74
CA GLN A 81 -2.61 -5.26 6.11
C GLN A 81 -2.69 -5.50 4.60
N CYS A 82 -3.57 -6.41 4.14
CA CYS A 82 -3.83 -6.62 2.72
C CYS A 82 -4.47 -5.38 2.06
N ALA A 83 -5.38 -4.69 2.75
CA ALA A 83 -5.96 -3.44 2.26
C ALA A 83 -4.95 -2.30 2.21
N ASP A 84 -4.05 -2.22 3.21
CA ASP A 84 -2.97 -1.24 3.25
C ASP A 84 -1.94 -1.49 2.15
N ALA A 85 -1.61 -2.76 1.85
CA ALA A 85 -0.76 -3.14 0.72
C ALA A 85 -1.36 -2.69 -0.62
N TYR A 86 -2.67 -2.90 -0.81
CA TYR A 86 -3.39 -2.42 -1.99
C TYR A 86 -3.33 -0.89 -2.11
N SER A 87 -3.62 -0.18 -1.04
CA SER A 87 -3.60 1.28 -1.00
C SER A 87 -2.20 1.85 -1.24
N ALA A 88 -1.16 1.21 -0.68
CA ALA A 88 0.23 1.57 -0.93
C ALA A 88 0.59 1.40 -2.41
N GLY A 89 0.13 0.30 -3.04
CA GLY A 89 0.33 0.06 -4.47
C GLY A 89 -0.32 1.13 -5.35
N LEU A 90 -1.55 1.56 -5.03
CA LEU A 90 -2.24 2.64 -5.75
C LEU A 90 -1.51 3.98 -5.65
N LEU A 91 -0.89 4.26 -4.50
CA LEU A 91 -0.36 5.58 -4.15
C LEU A 91 1.16 5.67 -4.17
N HIS A 92 1.89 4.60 -4.55
CA HIS A 92 3.35 4.55 -4.42
C HIS A 92 4.09 5.65 -5.20
N GLU A 93 3.50 6.17 -6.26
CA GLU A 93 4.04 7.26 -7.06
C GLU A 93 3.27 8.59 -6.89
N ILE A 94 2.41 8.73 -5.87
CA ILE A 94 1.59 9.95 -5.69
C ILE A 94 2.43 11.23 -5.60
N GLY A 95 3.66 11.14 -5.14
CA GLY A 95 4.58 12.28 -5.09
C GLY A 95 5.04 12.78 -6.45
N MET A 96 4.81 12.03 -7.53
CA MET A 96 5.05 12.49 -8.91
C MET A 96 4.25 13.75 -9.27
N ILE A 97 3.14 14.00 -8.58
CA ILE A 97 2.38 15.25 -8.72
C ILE A 97 3.28 16.47 -8.48
N GLY A 98 4.26 16.36 -7.57
CA GLY A 98 5.20 17.41 -7.22
C GLY A 98 6.48 17.45 -8.08
N ILE A 99 6.59 16.62 -9.12
CA ILE A 99 7.76 16.58 -10.02
C ILE A 99 7.46 17.35 -11.31
N PRO A 100 8.40 18.16 -11.82
CA PRO A 100 8.24 18.84 -13.10
C PRO A 100 8.01 17.86 -14.27
N ASP A 101 7.05 18.15 -15.15
CA ASP A 101 6.69 17.30 -16.29
C ASP A 101 7.88 17.03 -17.22
N ALA A 102 8.78 17.99 -17.36
CA ALA A 102 9.99 17.85 -18.15
C ALA A 102 10.93 16.74 -17.65
N LEU A 103 10.91 16.41 -16.36
CA LEU A 103 11.72 15.34 -15.77
C LEU A 103 11.03 13.99 -15.85
N ILE A 104 9.68 13.97 -15.78
CA ILE A 104 8.91 12.71 -15.80
C ILE A 104 9.01 12.02 -17.16
N ARG A 105 9.07 12.79 -18.24
CA ARG A 105 9.02 12.30 -19.63
C ARG A 105 10.37 11.98 -20.25
N ARG A 106 11.46 12.17 -19.52
CA ARG A 106 12.82 11.98 -20.02
C ARG A 106 13.46 10.74 -19.43
N GLU A 107 14.16 9.99 -20.27
CA GLU A 107 14.97 8.83 -19.87
C GLU A 107 16.42 9.21 -19.57
N ASP A 108 16.91 10.33 -20.13
CA ASP A 108 18.29 10.82 -20.05
C ASP A 108 18.43 11.97 -19.04
N LEU A 109 18.15 11.73 -17.77
CA LEU A 109 18.32 12.72 -16.71
C LEU A 109 19.80 12.84 -16.32
N SER A 110 20.29 14.07 -16.11
CA SER A 110 21.57 14.30 -15.44
C SER A 110 21.50 13.86 -13.96
N ASP A 111 22.65 13.73 -13.30
CA ASP A 111 22.69 13.35 -11.89
C ASP A 111 21.92 14.33 -10.99
N GLU A 112 21.97 15.63 -11.30
CA GLU A 112 21.23 16.67 -10.58
C GLU A 112 19.72 16.55 -10.83
N GLU A 113 19.31 16.36 -12.09
CA GLU A 113 17.91 16.15 -12.45
C GLU A 113 17.36 14.86 -11.82
N TYR A 114 18.15 13.78 -11.80
CA TYR A 114 17.79 12.53 -11.18
C TYR A 114 17.57 12.67 -9.67
N LYS A 115 18.39 13.46 -8.98
CA LYS A 115 18.16 13.80 -7.56
C LYS A 115 16.85 14.55 -7.34
N VAL A 116 16.49 15.47 -8.24
CA VAL A 116 15.19 16.15 -8.20
C VAL A 116 14.06 15.15 -8.44
N PHE A 117 14.20 14.27 -9.44
CA PHE A 117 13.23 13.21 -9.72
C PHE A 117 13.00 12.32 -8.49
N GLN A 118 14.06 11.84 -7.85
CA GLN A 118 13.95 11.00 -6.64
C GLN A 118 13.15 11.63 -5.50
N THR A 119 12.98 12.96 -5.48
CA THR A 119 12.19 13.64 -4.44
C THR A 119 10.70 13.28 -4.47
N TYR A 120 10.22 12.55 -5.50
CA TYR A 120 8.85 12.08 -5.50
C TYR A 120 8.54 11.16 -4.31
N VAL A 121 9.51 10.36 -3.87
CA VAL A 121 9.34 9.43 -2.73
C VAL A 121 9.02 10.17 -1.43
N PRO A 122 9.87 11.11 -0.94
CA PRO A 122 9.53 11.88 0.26
C PRO A 122 8.30 12.79 0.08
N LYS A 123 8.03 13.29 -1.13
CA LYS A 123 6.79 14.05 -1.40
C LYS A 123 5.55 13.16 -1.26
N GLY A 124 5.59 11.93 -1.76
CA GLY A 124 4.51 10.96 -1.59
C GLY A 124 4.25 10.66 -0.11
N TYR A 125 5.29 10.44 0.67
CA TYR A 125 5.20 10.29 2.12
C TYR A 125 4.49 11.49 2.78
N GLN A 126 4.88 12.71 2.45
CA GLN A 126 4.26 13.93 2.97
C GLN A 126 2.78 14.03 2.62
N ILE A 127 2.40 13.73 1.38
CA ILE A 127 1.00 13.75 0.94
C ILE A 127 0.18 12.75 1.76
N ILE A 128 0.65 11.51 1.90
CA ILE A 128 -0.11 10.46 2.59
C ILE A 128 -0.20 10.75 4.09
N THR A 129 0.86 11.22 4.72
CA THR A 129 0.85 11.54 6.17
C THR A 129 -0.10 12.68 6.51
N THR A 130 -0.37 13.62 5.61
CA THR A 130 -1.36 14.68 5.83
C THR A 130 -2.80 14.17 5.88
N LEU A 131 -3.07 13.00 5.28
CA LEU A 131 -4.40 12.38 5.29
C LEU A 131 -4.70 11.58 6.58
N HIS A 132 -3.66 11.22 7.32
CA HIS A 132 -3.78 10.41 8.52
C HIS A 132 -3.57 11.27 9.77
N SER A 133 -4.63 11.55 10.50
CA SER A 133 -4.61 12.36 11.74
C SER A 133 -3.77 11.74 12.88
N THR A 134 -3.37 10.49 12.78
CA THR A 134 -2.64 9.72 13.81
C THR A 134 -1.11 9.69 13.62
N GLY A 135 -0.58 10.35 12.60
CA GLY A 135 0.85 10.65 12.44
C GLY A 135 1.70 9.53 11.81
N ARG A 136 1.46 8.26 12.06
CA ARG A 136 2.20 7.15 11.45
C ARG A 136 1.25 6.22 10.70
N SER A 137 1.52 5.97 9.43
CA SER A 137 0.71 5.12 8.56
C SER A 137 1.61 4.10 7.88
N GLU A 138 1.25 2.82 7.98
CA GLU A 138 1.96 1.75 7.27
C GLU A 138 1.98 1.97 5.76
N ILE A 139 0.92 2.59 5.22
CA ILE A 139 0.86 3.00 3.81
C ILE A 139 1.91 4.07 3.50
N ALA A 140 2.04 5.09 4.36
CA ALA A 140 3.03 6.15 4.16
C ALA A 140 4.46 5.59 4.23
N ASP A 141 4.75 4.75 5.23
CA ASP A 141 6.05 4.09 5.37
C ASP A 141 6.34 3.17 4.16
N ALA A 142 5.35 2.44 3.66
CA ALA A 142 5.50 1.62 2.46
C ALA A 142 5.86 2.46 1.24
N VAL A 143 5.16 3.56 1.01
CA VAL A 143 5.43 4.49 -0.09
C VAL A 143 6.78 5.19 0.08
N HIS A 144 7.20 5.48 1.32
CA HIS A 144 8.49 6.11 1.57
C HIS A 144 9.67 5.18 1.26
N TYR A 145 9.57 3.91 1.65
CA TYR A 145 10.70 2.97 1.61
C TYR A 145 10.65 1.96 0.45
N HIS A 146 9.68 2.04 -0.49
CA HIS A 146 9.56 1.06 -1.59
C HIS A 146 10.74 1.03 -2.57
N ARG A 147 11.58 2.06 -2.56
CA ARG A 147 12.81 2.15 -3.37
C ARG A 147 14.08 1.74 -2.63
N GLU A 148 13.95 1.30 -1.38
CA GLU A 148 15.07 0.67 -0.70
C GLU A 148 15.34 -0.72 -1.30
N ALA A 149 16.61 -1.07 -1.41
CA ALA A 149 17.04 -2.40 -1.81
C ALA A 149 17.28 -3.27 -0.57
N TYR A 150 16.94 -4.55 -0.63
CA TYR A 150 17.05 -5.45 0.52
C TYR A 150 18.48 -5.58 1.06
N ASP A 151 19.49 -5.38 0.21
CA ASP A 151 20.90 -5.37 0.59
C ASP A 151 21.41 -4.03 1.14
N GLY A 152 20.56 -2.99 1.21
CA GLY A 152 20.90 -1.66 1.70
C GLY A 152 21.50 -0.71 0.66
N ASN A 153 21.55 -1.12 -0.62
CA ASN A 153 22.05 -0.27 -1.71
C ASN A 153 20.91 0.53 -2.41
N GLY A 154 19.78 0.72 -1.73
CA GLY A 154 18.70 1.60 -2.18
C GLY A 154 19.10 3.08 -2.16
N PHE A 155 18.25 3.95 -2.71
CA PHE A 155 18.64 5.34 -2.90
C PHE A 155 18.15 6.32 -1.83
N LEU A 156 17.38 5.86 -0.83
CA LEU A 156 16.78 6.78 0.14
C LEU A 156 17.64 6.91 1.41
N GLU A 157 17.50 5.96 2.34
CA GLU A 157 18.20 5.98 3.63
C GLU A 157 19.20 4.82 3.76
N GLY A 158 19.21 3.89 2.81
CA GLY A 158 20.07 2.71 2.82
C GLY A 158 19.64 1.70 3.89
N LEU A 159 18.33 1.60 4.17
CA LEU A 159 17.81 0.56 5.04
C LEU A 159 18.03 -0.81 4.41
N ALA A 160 18.39 -1.81 5.23
CA ALA A 160 18.67 -3.16 4.76
C ALA A 160 17.84 -4.21 5.49
N GLY A 161 17.46 -5.27 4.77
CA GLY A 161 16.78 -6.43 5.32
C GLY A 161 15.46 -6.09 5.98
N GLU A 162 15.24 -6.62 7.16
CA GLU A 162 14.00 -6.43 7.92
C GLU A 162 13.82 -5.03 8.51
N LYS A 163 14.82 -4.15 8.42
CA LYS A 163 14.69 -2.74 8.77
C LYS A 163 13.79 -1.99 7.78
N ILE A 164 13.70 -2.47 6.54
CA ILE A 164 12.74 -1.97 5.56
C ILE A 164 11.34 -2.42 6.00
N PRO A 165 10.36 -1.51 6.11
CA PRO A 165 8.98 -1.87 6.46
C PRO A 165 8.43 -2.99 5.58
N LYS A 166 7.66 -3.91 6.16
CA LYS A 166 7.21 -5.12 5.44
C LYS A 166 6.43 -4.80 4.17
N LEU A 167 5.49 -3.86 4.23
CA LEU A 167 4.72 -3.46 3.04
C LEU A 167 5.59 -2.79 1.98
N ALA A 168 6.67 -2.10 2.34
CA ALA A 168 7.61 -1.54 1.38
C ALA A 168 8.36 -2.63 0.61
N ARG A 169 8.74 -3.73 1.29
CA ARG A 169 9.39 -4.89 0.66
C ARG A 169 8.46 -5.60 -0.31
N VAL A 170 7.18 -5.75 0.05
CA VAL A 170 6.12 -6.28 -0.82
C VAL A 170 5.93 -5.38 -2.04
N LEU A 171 5.83 -4.08 -1.82
CA LEU A 171 5.60 -3.08 -2.86
C LEU A 171 6.74 -3.03 -3.88
N ALA A 172 8.00 -3.14 -3.45
CA ALA A 172 9.17 -3.16 -4.32
C ALA A 172 9.12 -4.30 -5.35
N VAL A 173 8.70 -5.49 -4.93
CA VAL A 173 8.55 -6.65 -5.83
C VAL A 173 7.37 -6.48 -6.78
N ALA A 174 6.24 -5.96 -6.28
CA ALA A 174 5.04 -5.73 -7.06
C ALA A 174 5.26 -4.68 -8.17
N ASP A 175 5.90 -3.56 -7.84
CA ASP A 175 6.25 -2.50 -8.81
C ASP A 175 7.19 -3.04 -9.89
N TYR A 176 8.24 -3.76 -9.51
CA TYR A 176 9.16 -4.38 -10.45
C TYR A 176 8.45 -5.33 -11.42
N ALA A 177 7.61 -6.22 -10.90
CA ALA A 177 6.88 -7.19 -11.71
C ALA A 177 5.97 -6.50 -12.74
N ASP A 178 5.15 -5.55 -12.30
CA ASP A 178 4.21 -4.87 -13.18
C ASP A 178 4.94 -4.07 -14.28
N ARG A 179 6.02 -3.35 -13.97
CA ARG A 179 6.81 -2.61 -14.97
C ARG A 179 7.40 -3.49 -16.05
N HIS A 180 7.90 -4.68 -15.69
CA HIS A 180 8.47 -5.62 -16.65
C HIS A 180 7.39 -6.26 -17.53
N LEU A 181 6.25 -6.65 -16.94
CA LEU A 181 5.10 -7.18 -17.71
C LEU A 181 4.56 -6.15 -18.71
N ARG A 182 4.48 -4.88 -18.31
CA ARG A 182 4.02 -3.78 -19.19
C ARG A 182 4.98 -3.49 -20.35
N ARG A 183 6.25 -3.82 -20.20
CA ARG A 183 7.24 -3.79 -21.30
C ARG A 183 7.06 -4.95 -22.27
N GLY A 184 6.12 -5.87 -22.02
CA GLY A 184 5.85 -7.03 -22.86
C GLY A 184 6.75 -8.24 -22.57
N GLU A 185 7.47 -8.23 -21.44
CA GLU A 185 8.25 -9.39 -21.00
C GLU A 185 7.32 -10.51 -20.55
N SER A 186 7.68 -11.78 -20.85
CA SER A 186 6.84 -12.91 -20.46
C SER A 186 6.85 -13.11 -18.94
N PRO A 187 5.73 -13.61 -18.35
CA PRO A 187 5.63 -13.89 -16.92
C PRO A 187 6.77 -14.78 -16.41
N MET A 188 7.18 -15.79 -17.19
CA MET A 188 8.30 -16.68 -16.84
C MET A 188 9.64 -15.97 -16.79
N LEU A 189 9.88 -15.03 -17.72
CA LEU A 189 11.12 -14.21 -17.70
C LEU A 189 11.12 -13.31 -16.46
N VAL A 190 10.01 -12.62 -16.18
CA VAL A 190 9.89 -11.73 -15.02
C VAL A 190 10.06 -12.53 -13.71
N ALA A 191 9.44 -13.70 -13.59
CA ALA A 191 9.61 -14.59 -12.44
C ALA A 191 11.11 -14.94 -12.21
N ARG A 192 11.83 -15.29 -13.27
CA ARG A 192 13.27 -15.57 -13.19
C ARG A 192 14.07 -14.36 -12.75
N LEU A 193 13.82 -13.19 -13.34
CA LEU A 193 14.50 -11.94 -12.99
C LEU A 193 14.30 -11.58 -11.52
N ILE A 194 13.09 -11.73 -11.01
CA ILE A 194 12.78 -11.49 -9.59
C ILE A 194 13.57 -12.44 -8.69
N LEU A 195 13.63 -13.74 -9.02
CA LEU A 195 14.36 -14.73 -8.24
C LEU A 195 15.87 -14.48 -8.23
N GLU A 196 16.44 -14.01 -9.34
CA GLU A 196 17.86 -13.63 -9.45
C GLU A 196 18.21 -12.41 -8.57
N GLN A 197 17.23 -11.59 -8.21
CA GLN A 197 17.39 -10.39 -7.37
C GLN A 197 17.09 -10.63 -5.89
N GLN A 198 16.80 -11.87 -5.46
CA GLN A 198 16.61 -12.20 -4.04
C GLN A 198 17.84 -11.84 -3.22
N ASN A 199 17.63 -11.38 -1.98
CA ASN A 199 18.67 -10.90 -1.06
C ASN A 199 19.46 -9.68 -1.54
N ARG A 200 19.23 -9.21 -2.77
CA ARG A 200 19.82 -8.00 -3.32
C ARG A 200 18.79 -6.87 -3.37
N LEU A 201 17.89 -6.91 -4.32
CA LEU A 201 16.81 -5.93 -4.42
C LEU A 201 15.63 -6.31 -3.55
N PHE A 202 15.31 -7.61 -3.48
CA PHE A 202 14.05 -8.09 -2.93
C PHE A 202 14.23 -9.02 -1.73
N GLU A 203 13.27 -8.90 -0.81
CA GLU A 203 13.07 -9.89 0.24
C GLU A 203 12.80 -11.26 -0.39
N PRO A 204 13.49 -12.34 0.06
CA PRO A 204 13.31 -13.67 -0.55
C PRO A 204 11.89 -14.23 -0.49
N GLN A 205 11.12 -13.93 0.56
CA GLN A 205 9.76 -14.43 0.71
C GLN A 205 8.82 -13.81 -0.33
N SER A 206 8.75 -12.49 -0.38
CA SER A 206 7.91 -11.75 -1.34
C SER A 206 8.32 -12.07 -2.79
N ALA A 207 9.62 -12.18 -3.07
CA ALA A 207 10.14 -12.54 -4.38
C ALA A 207 9.67 -13.93 -4.84
N ARG A 208 9.74 -14.95 -3.97
CA ARG A 208 9.27 -16.31 -4.30
C ARG A 208 7.77 -16.35 -4.53
N ILE A 209 6.99 -15.66 -3.72
CA ILE A 209 5.53 -15.59 -3.87
C ILE A 209 5.17 -14.95 -5.21
N MET A 210 5.78 -13.82 -5.56
CA MET A 210 5.52 -13.15 -6.84
C MET A 210 5.90 -14.04 -8.02
N ALA A 211 7.07 -14.68 -7.97
CA ALA A 211 7.49 -15.60 -9.02
C ALA A 211 6.53 -16.77 -9.19
N GLN A 212 6.02 -17.34 -8.09
CA GLN A 212 5.00 -18.40 -8.14
C GLN A 212 3.70 -17.89 -8.77
N MET A 213 3.22 -16.71 -8.41
CA MET A 213 2.02 -16.10 -9.01
C MET A 213 2.15 -15.97 -10.53
N LEU A 214 3.30 -15.51 -11.01
CA LEU A 214 3.56 -15.35 -12.44
C LEU A 214 3.61 -16.69 -13.18
N GLN A 215 4.15 -17.74 -12.56
CA GLN A 215 4.15 -19.11 -13.11
C GLN A 215 2.74 -19.70 -13.19
N GLU A 216 1.93 -19.50 -12.14
CA GLU A 216 0.52 -19.94 -12.10
C GLU A 216 -0.32 -19.25 -13.20
N TYR A 217 -0.07 -17.97 -13.46
CA TYR A 217 -0.75 -17.21 -14.49
C TYR A 217 -0.49 -17.77 -15.91
N GLU A 218 0.75 -18.12 -16.23
CA GLU A 218 1.13 -18.64 -17.54
C GLU A 218 0.57 -20.05 -17.82
N VAL A 219 0.36 -20.85 -16.78
CA VAL A 219 -0.24 -22.20 -16.92
C VAL A 219 -1.76 -22.13 -17.17
N SER A 220 -2.38 -20.99 -16.87
CA SER A 220 -3.84 -20.78 -16.97
C SER A 220 -4.30 -20.23 -18.33
N ILE A 221 -3.36 -19.86 -19.21
CA ILE A 221 -3.60 -19.38 -20.58
C ILE A 221 -3.32 -20.46 -21.60
#